data_4981e5137a47f7100dc8675808b64ace
#
_entry.id   4981e5137a47f7100dc8675808b64ace
#
_cell.length_a   1.000
_cell.length_b   1.000
_cell.length_c   1.000
_cell.angle_alpha   90.00
_cell.angle_beta   90.00
_cell.angle_gamma   90.00
#
_symmetry.space_group_name_H-M   'P 1'
#
loop_
_entity.id
_entity.type
_entity.pdbx_description
1 polymer ?
#
loop_
_entity_poly.entity_id
_entity_poly.type
_entity_poly.pdbx_seq_one_letter_code
_entity_poly.pdbx_strand_id
1 'polypeptide(L)'
;MGRIVAIAGGNLESTHKINQYIVALAGREKANLLFIGTASHDAVEYIEVIHTEFESLGCDVKELNLTSEKYTDEEIDELLDQADIIYVGGGDTAFMVNAWREYGLDSKLKKVYLTDRAVLSGISAGAMCWFNCGHSDSSVFWKNGNIGYGWINGLLDIHSYAFCPHYGERKESFDEMIKEKPFPGMALDENVAFVDENGPVHFISSNESAKAYLMTFHDGKLVKQEQKVVVL
;
A
#
# COMPACT_ATOMS: atom_id res chain seq x y z
N MET A 1 10.55 2.48 15.21
CA MET A 1 9.84 1.59 14.27
C MET A 1 9.82 2.31 12.94
N GLY A 2 9.58 1.61 11.84
CA GLY A 2 9.65 2.18 10.52
C GLY A 2 8.54 3.17 10.16
N ARG A 3 8.64 3.74 8.98
CA ARG A 3 7.69 4.72 8.44
C ARG A 3 6.89 4.11 7.30
N ILE A 4 5.57 4.32 7.31
CA ILE A 4 4.66 3.84 6.27
C ILE A 4 3.77 4.96 5.75
N VAL A 5 3.59 5.03 4.42
CA VAL A 5 2.57 5.85 3.77
C VAL A 5 1.77 4.95 2.82
N ALA A 6 0.58 4.53 3.24
CA ALA A 6 -0.28 3.60 2.50
C ALA A 6 -1.43 4.36 1.81
N ILE A 7 -1.33 4.53 0.49
CA ILE A 7 -2.28 5.30 -0.33
C ILE A 7 -3.44 4.40 -0.74
N ALA A 8 -4.66 4.77 -0.42
CA ALA A 8 -5.83 3.93 -0.70
C ALA A 8 -6.13 3.78 -2.20
N GLY A 9 -5.89 4.82 -2.98
CA GLY A 9 -6.14 4.81 -4.42
C GLY A 9 -5.97 6.19 -5.02
N GLY A 10 -6.29 6.31 -6.29
CA GLY A 10 -6.08 7.49 -7.11
C GLY A 10 -5.16 7.21 -8.29
N ASN A 11 -4.87 8.23 -9.07
CA ASN A 11 -3.85 8.20 -10.11
C ASN A 11 -2.67 9.09 -9.71
N LEU A 12 -1.57 9.08 -10.47
CA LEU A 12 -0.37 9.83 -10.10
C LEU A 12 -0.61 11.35 -10.03
N GLU A 13 -1.43 11.90 -10.90
CA GLU A 13 -1.78 13.33 -10.86
C GLU A 13 -2.51 13.68 -9.57
N SER A 14 -3.52 12.88 -9.22
CA SER A 14 -4.32 13.10 -8.01
C SER A 14 -3.58 12.79 -6.71
N THR A 15 -2.55 11.94 -6.73
CA THR A 15 -1.73 11.59 -5.57
C THR A 15 -0.39 12.32 -5.50
N HIS A 16 -0.10 13.21 -6.46
CA HIS A 16 1.19 13.91 -6.57
C HIS A 16 1.66 14.56 -5.24
N LYS A 17 0.76 15.25 -4.53
CA LYS A 17 1.09 15.85 -3.23
C LYS A 17 1.44 14.83 -2.16
N ILE A 18 0.79 13.65 -2.19
CA ILE A 18 1.13 12.55 -1.28
C ILE A 18 2.50 11.98 -1.65
N ASN A 19 2.83 11.86 -2.95
CA ASN A 19 4.14 11.44 -3.41
C ASN A 19 5.24 12.43 -3.00
N GLN A 20 4.97 13.74 -3.08
CA GLN A 20 5.86 14.78 -2.53
C GLN A 20 6.09 14.59 -1.02
N TYR A 21 5.03 14.26 -0.27
CA TYR A 21 5.13 13.98 1.16
C TYR A 21 6.02 12.77 1.43
N ILE A 22 5.88 11.67 0.67
CA ILE A 22 6.71 10.47 0.77
C ILE A 22 8.19 10.81 0.56
N VAL A 23 8.50 11.58 -0.49
CA VAL A 23 9.88 11.99 -0.80
C VAL A 23 10.45 12.87 0.31
N ALA A 24 9.67 13.83 0.81
CA ALA A 24 10.08 14.68 1.92
C ALA A 24 10.34 13.88 3.21
N LEU A 25 9.53 12.85 3.46
CA LEU A 25 9.67 11.97 4.64
C LEU A 25 10.96 11.13 4.60
N ALA A 26 11.50 10.83 3.41
CA ALA A 26 12.79 10.14 3.28
C ALA A 26 13.96 11.00 3.81
N GLY A 27 13.83 12.32 3.79
CA GLY A 27 14.81 13.25 4.37
C GLY A 27 16.16 13.27 3.63
N ARG A 28 16.15 12.99 2.32
CA ARG A 28 17.32 12.97 1.44
C ARG A 28 17.21 14.07 0.39
N GLU A 29 18.34 14.68 0.05
CA GLU A 29 18.41 15.65 -1.06
C GLU A 29 18.07 14.97 -2.40
N LYS A 30 18.55 13.73 -2.58
CA LYS A 30 18.23 12.87 -3.70
C LYS A 30 17.97 11.44 -3.15
N ALA A 31 16.72 11.05 -3.06
CA ALA A 31 16.33 9.76 -2.52
C ALA A 31 16.44 8.65 -3.57
N ASN A 32 16.94 7.48 -3.17
CA ASN A 32 16.85 6.26 -3.98
C ASN A 32 15.48 5.62 -3.74
N LEU A 33 14.67 5.55 -4.79
CA LEU A 33 13.37 4.89 -4.75
C LEU A 33 13.45 3.53 -5.43
N LEU A 34 13.04 2.48 -4.72
CA LEU A 34 12.83 1.16 -5.28
C LEU A 34 11.33 0.96 -5.55
N PHE A 35 10.98 0.84 -6.82
CA PHE A 35 9.62 0.48 -7.24
C PHE A 35 9.45 -1.03 -7.31
N ILE A 36 8.35 -1.55 -6.76
CA ILE A 36 7.98 -2.97 -6.81
C ILE A 36 6.64 -3.09 -7.52
N GLY A 37 6.69 -3.44 -8.82
CA GLY A 37 5.54 -3.51 -9.72
C GLY A 37 4.81 -4.85 -9.75
N THR A 38 5.12 -5.78 -8.84
CA THR A 38 4.64 -7.17 -8.90
C THR A 38 3.12 -7.29 -9.04
N ALA A 39 2.34 -6.45 -8.34
CA ALA A 39 0.88 -6.49 -8.40
C ALA A 39 0.32 -6.21 -9.81
N SER A 40 1.04 -5.46 -10.63
CA SER A 40 0.70 -5.14 -12.02
C SER A 40 1.47 -6.01 -13.04
N HIS A 41 2.07 -7.13 -12.61
CA HIS A 41 2.91 -8.00 -13.43
C HIS A 41 4.11 -7.28 -14.06
N ASP A 42 4.68 -6.30 -13.35
CA ASP A 42 5.79 -5.47 -13.80
C ASP A 42 5.51 -4.79 -15.15
N ALA A 43 4.26 -4.30 -15.33
CA ALA A 43 3.82 -3.65 -16.56
C ALA A 43 4.69 -2.45 -16.92
N VAL A 44 5.29 -2.46 -18.11
CA VAL A 44 6.27 -1.46 -18.56
C VAL A 44 5.69 -0.05 -18.51
N GLU A 45 4.46 0.14 -18.97
CA GLU A 45 3.80 1.43 -18.98
C GLU A 45 3.61 1.99 -17.55
N TYR A 46 3.39 1.12 -16.57
CA TYR A 46 3.27 1.55 -15.17
C TYR A 46 4.65 1.93 -14.59
N ILE A 47 5.69 1.16 -14.92
CA ILE A 47 7.07 1.48 -14.53
C ILE A 47 7.46 2.85 -15.07
N GLU A 48 7.24 3.13 -16.38
CA GLU A 48 7.54 4.41 -17.01
C GLU A 48 6.83 5.59 -16.34
N VAL A 49 5.57 5.38 -15.93
CA VAL A 49 4.77 6.40 -15.24
C VAL A 49 5.32 6.68 -13.84
N ILE A 50 5.75 5.66 -13.10
CA ILE A 50 6.42 5.81 -11.79
C ILE A 50 7.77 6.52 -11.94
N HIS A 51 8.58 6.18 -12.93
CA HIS A 51 9.82 6.89 -13.23
C HIS A 51 9.55 8.37 -13.45
N THR A 52 8.63 8.69 -14.37
CA THR A 52 8.28 10.07 -14.70
C THR A 52 7.88 10.87 -13.44
N GLU A 53 7.06 10.31 -12.59
CA GLU A 53 6.59 10.97 -11.38
C GLU A 53 7.73 11.21 -10.38
N PHE A 54 8.42 10.14 -9.97
CA PHE A 54 9.38 10.26 -8.88
C PHE A 54 10.72 10.87 -9.30
N GLU A 55 11.15 10.74 -10.56
CA GLU A 55 12.29 11.49 -11.09
C GLU A 55 11.99 13.00 -11.14
N SER A 56 10.74 13.38 -11.46
CA SER A 56 10.32 14.80 -11.39
C SER A 56 10.39 15.37 -9.97
N LEU A 57 10.27 14.50 -8.96
CA LEU A 57 10.41 14.82 -7.53
C LEU A 57 11.86 14.72 -7.02
N GLY A 58 12.82 14.43 -7.91
CA GLY A 58 14.24 14.41 -7.61
C GLY A 58 14.78 13.08 -7.11
N CYS A 59 14.02 11.98 -7.25
CA CYS A 59 14.49 10.64 -6.89
C CYS A 59 15.35 9.99 -7.98
N ASP A 60 16.25 9.09 -7.57
CA ASP A 60 16.77 8.03 -8.45
C ASP A 60 15.87 6.80 -8.32
N VAL A 61 15.25 6.37 -9.43
CA VAL A 61 14.30 5.27 -9.44
C VAL A 61 14.95 4.00 -9.97
N LYS A 62 14.76 2.89 -9.24
CA LYS A 62 15.09 1.52 -9.67
C LYS A 62 13.86 0.65 -9.50
N GLU A 63 13.83 -0.48 -10.22
CA GLU A 63 12.75 -1.46 -10.17
C GLU A 63 13.23 -2.78 -9.56
N LEU A 64 12.27 -3.49 -8.94
CA LEU A 64 12.38 -4.91 -8.63
C LEU A 64 11.29 -5.66 -9.39
N ASN A 65 11.64 -6.23 -10.54
CA ASN A 65 10.74 -6.81 -11.53
C ASN A 65 10.60 -8.34 -11.36
N LEU A 66 9.99 -8.80 -10.27
CA LEU A 66 9.94 -10.22 -9.87
C LEU A 66 9.17 -11.13 -10.83
N THR A 67 8.37 -10.58 -11.74
CA THR A 67 7.57 -11.36 -12.69
C THR A 67 8.22 -11.50 -14.05
N SER A 68 9.07 -10.55 -14.43
CA SER A 68 9.75 -10.49 -15.72
C SER A 68 11.24 -10.87 -15.65
N GLU A 69 11.84 -10.81 -14.48
CA GLU A 69 13.25 -11.07 -14.24
C GLU A 69 13.46 -12.09 -13.11
N LYS A 70 14.66 -12.66 -13.04
CA LYS A 70 15.07 -13.55 -11.95
C LYS A 70 16.13 -12.87 -11.12
N TYR A 71 15.96 -12.92 -9.82
CA TYR A 71 16.89 -12.35 -8.85
C TYR A 71 17.41 -13.44 -7.91
N THR A 72 18.65 -13.30 -7.51
CA THR A 72 19.19 -14.00 -6.35
C THR A 72 18.75 -13.30 -5.06
N ASP A 73 18.89 -13.97 -3.94
CA ASP A 73 18.56 -13.42 -2.62
C ASP A 73 19.43 -12.21 -2.28
N GLU A 74 20.72 -12.26 -2.69
CA GLU A 74 21.68 -11.21 -2.50
C GLU A 74 21.35 -9.96 -3.34
N GLU A 75 20.91 -10.12 -4.60
CA GLU A 75 20.51 -9.00 -5.46
C GLU A 75 19.28 -8.28 -4.91
N ILE A 76 18.29 -9.02 -4.38
CA ILE A 76 17.11 -8.43 -3.71
C ILE A 76 17.56 -7.67 -2.45
N ASP A 77 18.41 -8.27 -1.62
CA ASP A 77 18.91 -7.61 -0.41
C ASP A 77 19.69 -6.34 -0.75
N GLU A 78 20.51 -6.34 -1.81
CA GLU A 78 21.24 -5.16 -2.24
C GLU A 78 20.31 -4.03 -2.71
N LEU A 79 19.28 -4.34 -3.50
CA LEU A 79 18.28 -3.35 -3.93
C LEU A 79 17.53 -2.75 -2.74
N LEU A 80 17.05 -3.59 -1.81
CA LEU A 80 16.40 -3.14 -0.59
C LEU A 80 17.34 -2.32 0.28
N ASP A 81 18.62 -2.70 0.35
CA ASP A 81 19.65 -2.03 1.12
C ASP A 81 20.05 -0.66 0.57
N GLN A 82 19.91 -0.38 -0.68
CA GLN A 82 20.17 0.92 -1.31
C GLN A 82 18.97 1.87 -1.27
N ALA A 83 17.75 1.38 -1.04
CA ALA A 83 16.55 2.19 -1.11
C ALA A 83 16.37 3.11 0.11
N ASP A 84 16.07 4.37 -0.08
CA ASP A 84 15.55 5.31 0.93
C ASP A 84 14.01 5.29 0.97
N ILE A 85 13.39 4.93 -0.17
CA ILE A 85 11.94 4.77 -0.33
C ILE A 85 11.69 3.44 -1.04
N ILE A 86 10.74 2.64 -0.54
CA ILE A 86 10.21 1.47 -1.23
C ILE A 86 8.75 1.75 -1.57
N TYR A 87 8.43 1.81 -2.85
CA TYR A 87 7.08 2.09 -3.35
C TYR A 87 6.49 0.86 -4.03
N VAL A 88 5.42 0.32 -3.46
CA VAL A 88 4.72 -0.85 -4.00
C VAL A 88 3.54 -0.41 -4.85
N GLY A 89 3.50 -0.87 -6.09
CA GLY A 89 2.43 -0.57 -7.05
C GLY A 89 1.10 -1.24 -6.73
N GLY A 90 0.03 -0.70 -7.32
CA GLY A 90 -1.30 -1.29 -7.30
C GLY A 90 -1.47 -2.44 -8.31
N GLY A 91 -2.57 -3.20 -8.20
CA GLY A 91 -2.92 -4.31 -9.08
C GLY A 91 -3.51 -5.52 -8.36
N ASP A 92 -3.19 -6.74 -8.79
CA ASP A 92 -3.70 -7.98 -8.19
C ASP A 92 -2.91 -8.34 -6.91
N THR A 93 -3.54 -8.12 -5.75
CA THR A 93 -2.94 -8.38 -4.44
C THR A 93 -2.64 -9.87 -4.23
N ALA A 94 -3.53 -10.76 -4.68
CA ALA A 94 -3.35 -12.21 -4.49
C ALA A 94 -2.13 -12.70 -5.29
N PHE A 95 -1.98 -12.23 -6.51
CA PHE A 95 -0.83 -12.54 -7.34
C PHE A 95 0.46 -12.02 -6.69
N MET A 96 0.48 -10.75 -6.30
CA MET A 96 1.64 -10.12 -5.66
C MET A 96 2.14 -10.90 -4.44
N VAL A 97 1.24 -11.24 -3.52
CA VAL A 97 1.61 -11.95 -2.28
C VAL A 97 2.16 -13.34 -2.57
N ASN A 98 1.60 -14.05 -3.55
CA ASN A 98 2.10 -15.36 -3.94
C ASN A 98 3.52 -15.27 -4.54
N ALA A 99 3.74 -14.32 -5.46
CA ALA A 99 5.08 -14.10 -6.02
C ALA A 99 6.11 -13.71 -4.94
N TRP A 100 5.75 -12.84 -4.01
CA TRP A 100 6.65 -12.41 -2.93
C TRP A 100 7.09 -13.55 -2.02
N ARG A 101 6.21 -14.52 -1.74
CA ARG A 101 6.53 -15.69 -0.92
C ARG A 101 7.59 -16.59 -1.57
N GLU A 102 7.65 -16.65 -2.89
CA GLU A 102 8.68 -17.41 -3.61
C GLU A 102 10.08 -16.84 -3.40
N TYR A 103 10.19 -15.53 -3.17
CA TYR A 103 11.44 -14.81 -2.94
C TYR A 103 11.68 -14.45 -1.46
N GLY A 104 10.75 -14.78 -0.56
CA GLY A 104 10.81 -14.36 0.85
C GLY A 104 10.77 -12.83 1.04
N LEU A 105 10.28 -12.08 0.04
CA LEU A 105 10.30 -10.62 0.03
C LEU A 105 9.42 -10.02 1.15
N ASP A 106 8.33 -10.68 1.53
CA ASP A 106 7.50 -10.30 2.66
C ASP A 106 8.30 -10.17 3.96
N SER A 107 9.15 -11.15 4.25
CA SER A 107 10.02 -11.15 5.43
C SER A 107 11.11 -10.07 5.35
N LYS A 108 11.66 -9.83 4.16
CA LYS A 108 12.66 -8.79 3.91
C LYS A 108 12.08 -7.39 4.12
N LEU A 109 10.90 -7.10 3.56
CA LEU A 109 10.19 -5.82 3.74
C LEU A 109 9.82 -5.58 5.22
N LYS A 110 9.40 -6.63 5.93
CA LYS A 110 9.16 -6.53 7.37
C LYS A 110 10.42 -6.17 8.15
N LYS A 111 11.58 -6.71 7.76
CA LYS A 111 12.88 -6.33 8.34
C LYS A 111 13.22 -4.86 8.05
N VAL A 112 12.98 -4.36 6.84
CA VAL A 112 13.17 -2.95 6.49
C VAL A 112 12.36 -2.05 7.42
N TYR A 113 11.08 -2.39 7.65
CA TYR A 113 10.24 -1.66 8.61
C TYR A 113 10.80 -1.67 10.03
N LEU A 114 11.14 -2.85 10.55
CA LEU A 114 11.61 -2.99 11.93
C LEU A 114 12.92 -2.23 12.20
N THR A 115 13.73 -2.02 11.18
CA THR A 115 15.01 -1.30 11.27
C THR A 115 14.93 0.17 10.88
N ASP A 116 13.73 0.66 10.52
CA ASP A 116 13.48 2.05 10.04
C ASP A 116 14.44 2.50 8.92
N ARG A 117 14.76 1.56 8.02
CA ARG A 117 15.81 1.78 7.04
C ARG A 117 15.35 2.63 5.86
N ALA A 118 14.12 2.41 5.41
CA ALA A 118 13.49 3.13 4.31
C ALA A 118 12.05 3.52 4.68
N VAL A 119 11.52 4.51 3.97
CA VAL A 119 10.08 4.78 3.98
C VAL A 119 9.38 3.72 3.15
N LEU A 120 8.50 2.95 3.75
CA LEU A 120 7.64 2.01 3.05
C LEU A 120 6.40 2.74 2.55
N SER A 121 6.08 2.59 1.28
CA SER A 121 4.87 3.19 0.73
C SER A 121 4.26 2.32 -0.36
N GLY A 122 3.09 2.70 -0.82
CA GLY A 122 2.44 2.02 -1.92
C GLY A 122 0.99 2.41 -2.05
N ILE A 123 0.38 1.99 -3.15
CA ILE A 123 -0.99 2.35 -3.52
C ILE A 123 -1.84 1.10 -3.74
N SER A 124 -3.11 1.13 -3.30
CA SER A 124 -4.09 0.05 -3.52
C SER A 124 -3.58 -1.30 -3.01
N ALA A 125 -3.27 -2.27 -3.86
CA ALA A 125 -2.64 -3.54 -3.48
C ALA A 125 -1.33 -3.32 -2.69
N GLY A 126 -0.50 -2.37 -3.13
CA GLY A 126 0.73 -1.98 -2.44
C GLY A 126 0.52 -1.24 -1.12
N ALA A 127 -0.66 -0.66 -0.89
CA ALA A 127 -1.04 -0.14 0.41
C ALA A 127 -1.51 -1.25 1.34
N MET A 128 -2.29 -2.20 0.82
CA MET A 128 -2.84 -3.32 1.61
C MET A 128 -1.75 -4.18 2.25
N CYS A 129 -0.62 -4.37 1.57
CA CYS A 129 0.40 -5.33 2.01
C CYS A 129 0.96 -5.05 3.41
N TRP A 130 0.87 -3.84 3.92
CA TRP A 130 1.37 -3.45 5.25
C TRP A 130 0.46 -3.89 6.40
N PHE A 131 -0.78 -4.27 6.13
CA PHE A 131 -1.78 -4.61 7.14
C PHE A 131 -1.87 -6.12 7.38
N ASN A 132 -2.78 -6.55 8.27
CA ASN A 132 -3.01 -7.96 8.56
C ASN A 132 -3.73 -8.66 7.41
N CYS A 133 -4.77 -8.02 6.87
CA CYS A 133 -5.47 -8.47 5.66
C CYS A 133 -6.03 -7.29 4.87
N GLY A 134 -6.36 -7.53 3.60
CA GLY A 134 -6.93 -6.53 2.71
C GLY A 134 -8.21 -7.00 2.04
N HIS A 135 -9.17 -6.09 1.91
CA HIS A 135 -10.37 -6.28 1.10
C HIS A 135 -10.04 -5.99 -0.36
N SER A 136 -10.00 -7.03 -1.17
CA SER A 136 -9.43 -7.01 -2.52
C SER A 136 -10.44 -7.47 -3.57
N ASP A 137 -10.28 -6.91 -4.76
CA ASP A 137 -10.91 -7.30 -6.01
C ASP A 137 -9.99 -8.15 -6.90
N SER A 138 -8.98 -8.80 -6.33
CA SER A 138 -8.08 -9.69 -7.06
C SER A 138 -8.83 -10.70 -7.91
N SER A 139 -8.24 -11.06 -9.05
CA SER A 139 -8.86 -11.92 -10.07
C SER A 139 -9.37 -13.26 -9.53
N VAL A 140 -8.78 -13.78 -8.46
CA VAL A 140 -9.23 -15.02 -7.78
C VAL A 140 -10.66 -14.94 -7.21
N PHE A 141 -11.21 -13.74 -7.03
CA PHE A 141 -12.58 -13.52 -6.55
C PHE A 141 -13.59 -13.30 -7.66
N TRP A 142 -13.15 -13.21 -8.92
CA TRP A 142 -14.03 -12.96 -10.04
C TRP A 142 -14.86 -14.21 -10.39
N LYS A 143 -16.13 -14.00 -10.71
CA LYS A 143 -17.07 -15.07 -11.12
C LYS A 143 -17.71 -14.70 -12.46
N ASN A 144 -17.57 -15.58 -13.44
CA ASN A 144 -18.17 -15.40 -14.78
C ASN A 144 -17.84 -14.04 -15.43
N GLY A 145 -16.59 -13.56 -15.23
CA GLY A 145 -16.14 -12.26 -15.74
C GLY A 145 -16.61 -11.03 -14.94
N ASN A 146 -17.34 -11.23 -13.84
CA ASN A 146 -17.74 -10.15 -12.96
C ASN A 146 -16.74 -10.00 -11.80
N ILE A 147 -16.39 -8.76 -11.48
CA ILE A 147 -15.56 -8.42 -10.34
C ILE A 147 -16.24 -8.90 -9.07
N GLY A 148 -15.49 -9.62 -8.25
CA GLY A 148 -15.86 -10.02 -6.91
C GLY A 148 -14.88 -9.48 -5.88
N TYR A 149 -15.30 -9.42 -4.63
CA TYR A 149 -14.45 -9.00 -3.51
C TYR A 149 -14.19 -10.16 -2.57
N GLY A 150 -13.03 -10.13 -1.92
CA GLY A 150 -12.65 -11.12 -0.92
C GLY A 150 -11.52 -10.66 -0.02
N TRP A 151 -11.22 -11.45 0.99
CA TRP A 151 -10.11 -11.19 1.89
C TRP A 151 -8.82 -11.81 1.37
N ILE A 152 -7.79 -11.00 1.21
CA ILE A 152 -6.40 -11.48 1.14
C ILE A 152 -5.85 -11.46 2.55
N ASN A 153 -5.55 -12.64 3.10
CA ASN A 153 -5.03 -12.82 4.45
C ASN A 153 -3.53 -13.14 4.41
N GLY A 154 -2.86 -12.97 5.58
CA GLY A 154 -1.45 -13.28 5.72
C GLY A 154 -0.55 -12.31 4.96
N LEU A 155 -0.92 -11.04 4.95
CA LEU A 155 -0.09 -9.93 4.53
C LEU A 155 1.02 -9.67 5.57
N LEU A 156 1.77 -8.56 5.46
CA LEU A 156 2.93 -8.34 6.33
C LEU A 156 2.56 -8.16 7.83
N ASP A 157 1.30 -7.82 8.15
CA ASP A 157 0.81 -7.62 9.53
C ASP A 157 1.70 -6.67 10.35
N ILE A 158 2.07 -5.57 9.74
CA ILE A 158 2.75 -4.47 10.43
C ILE A 158 1.73 -3.71 11.27
N HIS A 159 0.55 -3.46 10.69
CA HIS A 159 -0.61 -2.89 11.36
C HIS A 159 -1.76 -3.88 11.39
N SER A 160 -2.26 -4.19 12.59
CA SER A 160 -3.32 -5.19 12.81
C SER A 160 -4.71 -4.64 12.49
N TYR A 161 -4.92 -4.21 11.24
CA TYR A 161 -6.20 -3.80 10.69
C TYR A 161 -6.60 -4.67 9.49
N ALA A 162 -7.91 -4.79 9.25
CA ALA A 162 -8.44 -5.17 7.95
C ALA A 162 -8.51 -3.91 7.08
N PHE A 163 -7.68 -3.81 6.06
CA PHE A 163 -7.56 -2.60 5.24
C PHE A 163 -8.47 -2.66 4.01
N CYS A 164 -9.18 -1.57 3.75
CA CYS A 164 -10.00 -1.37 2.55
C CYS A 164 -9.57 -0.11 1.81
N PRO A 165 -8.83 -0.24 0.71
CA PRO A 165 -8.62 0.86 -0.22
C PRO A 165 -9.87 1.07 -1.07
N HIS A 166 -9.97 2.21 -1.79
CA HIS A 166 -11.10 2.55 -2.66
C HIS A 166 -12.46 2.42 -1.96
N TYR A 167 -12.54 2.84 -0.69
CA TYR A 167 -13.71 2.56 0.13
C TYR A 167 -15.02 3.09 -0.45
N GLY A 168 -15.01 4.25 -1.13
CA GLY A 168 -16.19 4.79 -1.78
C GLY A 168 -16.87 3.80 -2.74
N GLU A 169 -16.10 2.99 -3.47
CA GLU A 169 -16.58 1.97 -4.40
C GLU A 169 -16.90 0.63 -3.71
N ARG A 170 -16.19 0.31 -2.61
CA ARG A 170 -16.23 -1.00 -1.95
C ARG A 170 -17.09 -1.03 -0.69
N LYS A 171 -17.73 0.09 -0.37
CA LYS A 171 -18.41 0.35 0.89
C LYS A 171 -19.38 -0.75 1.31
N GLU A 172 -20.31 -1.13 0.44
CA GLU A 172 -21.33 -2.13 0.77
C GLU A 172 -20.71 -3.50 1.06
N SER A 173 -19.77 -3.92 0.23
CA SER A 173 -19.07 -5.19 0.41
C SER A 173 -18.20 -5.19 1.66
N PHE A 174 -17.42 -4.13 1.89
CA PHE A 174 -16.54 -4.06 3.06
C PHE A 174 -17.32 -3.98 4.36
N ASP A 175 -18.36 -3.15 4.44
CA ASP A 175 -19.21 -2.99 5.64
C ASP A 175 -19.88 -4.32 6.06
N GLU A 176 -20.16 -5.19 5.09
CA GLU A 176 -20.69 -6.53 5.39
C GLU A 176 -19.58 -7.48 5.82
N MET A 177 -18.51 -7.55 5.05
CA MET A 177 -17.46 -8.54 5.25
C MET A 177 -16.59 -8.28 6.48
N ILE A 178 -16.44 -7.02 6.91
CA ILE A 178 -15.62 -6.66 8.10
C ILE A 178 -16.17 -7.28 9.39
N LYS A 179 -17.45 -7.61 9.45
CA LYS A 179 -18.09 -8.28 10.60
C LYS A 179 -17.46 -9.65 10.92
N GLU A 180 -16.82 -10.26 9.95
CA GLU A 180 -16.17 -11.57 10.09
C GLU A 180 -14.77 -11.48 10.70
N LYS A 181 -14.22 -10.27 10.87
CA LYS A 181 -12.86 -10.07 11.33
C LYS A 181 -12.78 -9.83 12.84
N PRO A 182 -11.78 -10.43 13.53
CA PRO A 182 -11.59 -10.26 14.97
C PRO A 182 -10.88 -8.95 15.34
N PHE A 183 -10.50 -8.12 14.37
CA PHE A 183 -9.78 -6.87 14.53
C PHE A 183 -10.48 -5.73 13.76
N PRO A 184 -10.18 -4.46 14.10
CA PRO A 184 -10.84 -3.32 13.48
C PRO A 184 -10.53 -3.20 11.98
N GLY A 185 -11.47 -2.59 11.26
CA GLY A 185 -11.31 -2.20 9.87
C GLY A 185 -10.74 -0.78 9.75
N MET A 186 -9.90 -0.59 8.73
CA MET A 186 -9.41 0.71 8.30
C MET A 186 -9.82 0.91 6.85
N ALA A 187 -10.74 1.85 6.58
CA ALA A 187 -11.29 2.08 5.26
C ALA A 187 -11.01 3.52 4.81
N LEU A 188 -10.40 3.66 3.65
CA LEU A 188 -9.96 4.94 3.11
C LEU A 188 -10.51 5.14 1.70
N ASP A 189 -11.03 6.36 1.45
CA ASP A 189 -11.41 6.80 0.11
C ASP A 189 -10.16 6.99 -0.76
N GLU A 190 -10.36 7.13 -2.08
CA GLU A 190 -9.28 7.50 -2.99
C GLU A 190 -8.62 8.81 -2.58
N ASN A 191 -7.33 8.94 -2.89
CA ASN A 191 -6.50 10.11 -2.57
C ASN A 191 -6.30 10.35 -1.06
N VAL A 192 -6.56 9.34 -0.23
CA VAL A 192 -6.22 9.34 1.19
C VAL A 192 -5.08 8.36 1.44
N ALA A 193 -4.15 8.75 2.30
CA ALA A 193 -3.11 7.88 2.79
C ALA A 193 -3.16 7.73 4.33
N PHE A 194 -2.97 6.51 4.78
CA PHE A 194 -2.62 6.17 6.16
C PHE A 194 -1.14 6.42 6.36
N VAL A 195 -0.78 7.16 7.40
CA VAL A 195 0.62 7.53 7.70
C VAL A 195 1.01 7.06 9.09
N ASP A 196 2.09 6.31 9.15
CA ASP A 196 2.85 5.98 10.36
C ASP A 196 4.29 6.48 10.20
N GLU A 197 4.69 7.43 11.04
CA GLU A 197 6.03 8.02 11.04
C GLU A 197 6.64 8.06 12.45
N ASN A 198 6.57 6.95 13.16
CA ASN A 198 7.06 6.78 14.54
C ASN A 198 6.27 7.59 15.59
N GLY A 199 5.05 8.01 15.25
CA GLY A 199 4.13 8.72 16.13
C GLY A 199 2.73 8.10 16.12
N PRO A 200 1.73 8.84 16.57
CA PRO A 200 0.35 8.44 16.37
C PRO A 200 0.03 8.38 14.88
N VAL A 201 -0.63 7.31 14.46
CA VAL A 201 -1.16 7.20 13.10
C VAL A 201 -2.05 8.37 12.77
N HIS A 202 -1.87 8.94 11.58
CA HIS A 202 -2.69 10.02 11.06
C HIS A 202 -3.01 9.81 9.57
N PHE A 203 -3.84 10.68 9.01
CA PHE A 203 -4.30 10.57 7.63
C PHE A 203 -4.07 11.88 6.90
N ILE A 204 -3.56 11.77 5.69
CA ILE A 204 -3.36 12.88 4.76
C ILE A 204 -4.16 12.66 3.49
N SER A 205 -4.52 13.73 2.80
CA SER A 205 -5.21 13.63 1.52
C SER A 205 -4.80 14.75 0.57
N SER A 206 -4.83 14.46 -0.73
CA SER A 206 -4.77 15.44 -1.79
C SER A 206 -6.16 15.93 -2.24
N ASN A 207 -7.24 15.47 -1.60
CA ASN A 207 -8.63 15.82 -1.91
C ASN A 207 -9.38 16.21 -0.63
N GLU A 208 -9.98 17.41 -0.62
CA GLU A 208 -10.68 17.98 0.53
C GLU A 208 -11.92 17.17 0.97
N SER A 209 -12.56 16.44 0.06
CA SER A 209 -13.78 15.68 0.33
C SER A 209 -13.54 14.22 0.71
N ALA A 210 -12.31 13.73 0.55
CA ALA A 210 -11.99 12.32 0.78
C ALA A 210 -11.85 12.00 2.28
N LYS A 211 -12.28 10.83 2.69
CA LYS A 211 -12.45 10.43 4.09
C LYS A 211 -11.71 9.15 4.44
N ALA A 212 -11.41 9.03 5.73
CA ALA A 212 -10.89 7.82 6.35
C ALA A 212 -11.82 7.40 7.51
N TYR A 213 -11.96 6.09 7.71
CA TYR A 213 -12.82 5.54 8.75
C TYR A 213 -12.12 4.42 9.51
N LEU A 214 -12.18 4.50 10.84
CA LEU A 214 -11.92 3.37 11.71
C LEU A 214 -13.24 2.64 11.98
N MET A 215 -13.27 1.34 11.77
CA MET A 215 -14.44 0.50 11.95
C MET A 215 -14.22 -0.49 13.08
N THR A 216 -15.11 -0.45 14.06
CA THR A 216 -15.07 -1.34 15.22
C THR A 216 -16.46 -1.96 15.45
N PHE A 217 -16.53 -2.95 16.35
CA PHE A 217 -17.79 -3.57 16.72
C PHE A 217 -18.07 -3.34 18.22
N HIS A 218 -19.26 -2.85 18.49
CA HIS A 218 -19.80 -2.76 19.85
C HIS A 218 -21.17 -3.46 19.90
N ASP A 219 -21.29 -4.45 20.77
CA ASP A 219 -22.52 -5.25 20.94
C ASP A 219 -23.03 -5.85 19.61
N GLY A 220 -22.09 -6.31 18.77
CA GLY A 220 -22.39 -6.90 17.46
C GLY A 220 -22.80 -5.88 16.36
N LYS A 221 -22.78 -4.59 16.66
CA LYS A 221 -23.07 -3.53 15.70
C LYS A 221 -21.80 -2.89 15.19
N LEU A 222 -21.75 -2.67 13.88
CA LEU A 222 -20.67 -1.92 13.24
C LEU A 222 -20.73 -0.44 13.67
N VAL A 223 -19.64 0.03 14.25
CA VAL A 223 -19.43 1.45 14.57
C VAL A 223 -18.38 1.99 13.62
N LYS A 224 -18.75 3.00 12.87
CA LYS A 224 -17.90 3.68 11.88
C LYS A 224 -17.54 5.06 12.42
N GLN A 225 -16.26 5.25 12.71
CA GLN A 225 -15.73 6.51 13.22
C GLN A 225 -14.91 7.20 12.12
N GLU A 226 -15.41 8.34 11.63
CA GLU A 226 -14.65 9.17 10.69
C GLU A 226 -13.39 9.71 11.39
N GLN A 227 -12.27 9.62 10.71
CA GLN A 227 -10.97 10.07 11.19
C GLN A 227 -10.67 11.47 10.65
N LYS A 228 -9.88 12.23 11.39
CA LYS A 228 -9.40 13.52 10.91
C LYS A 228 -8.39 13.31 9.77
N VAL A 229 -8.67 13.86 8.62
CA VAL A 229 -7.78 13.87 7.46
C VAL A 229 -7.19 15.27 7.28
N VAL A 230 -5.88 15.37 7.09
CA VAL A 230 -5.17 16.63 6.80
C VAL A 230 -5.03 16.76 5.29
N VAL A 231 -5.54 17.83 4.73
CA VAL A 231 -5.41 18.12 3.29
C VAL A 231 -4.05 18.78 3.03
N LEU A 232 -3.31 18.25 2.03
CA LEU A 232 -1.98 18.71 1.62
C LEU A 232 -2.04 19.91 0.65
#